data_eee681942c17b8e21d6bce3f0253bae0
#
_entry.id   eee681942c17b8e21d6bce3f0253bae0
#
_cell.length_a   1.000
_cell.length_b   1.000
_cell.length_c   1.000
_cell.angle_alpha   90.00
_cell.angle_beta   90.00
_cell.angle_gamma   90.00
#
_symmetry.space_group_name_H-M   'P 1'
#
loop_
_entity.id
_entity.type
_entity.pdbx_description
1 polymer ?
#
loop_
_entity_poly.entity_id
_entity_poly.type
_entity_poly.pdbx_seq_one_letter_code
_entity_poly.pdbx_strand_id
1 'polypeptide(L)'
;MNYGGIKKTDIANGLGVRVSLFVSGCRNHCAGCFQPETWDFEYGQRFTKETEDEILEAMKPKWIQGLSILGGDPIEPENQQALLPFLRRVKAELPHKDIWLYSGYMYEQIKDAPILEYVDVLVDGPFVEAERDVSLAFRGSRNQRIINLHKEKN
;
A
#
# COMPACT_ATOMS: atom_id res chain seq x y z
N MET A 1 5.95 2.14 -13.45
CA MET A 1 6.10 1.60 -12.08
C MET A 1 6.48 0.14 -12.14
N ASN A 2 7.41 -0.26 -11.32
CA ASN A 2 7.74 -1.67 -11.11
C ASN A 2 7.18 -2.14 -9.78
N TYR A 3 7.12 -3.44 -9.57
CA TYR A 3 6.68 -4.03 -8.30
C TYR A 3 7.51 -5.26 -7.96
N GLY A 4 7.72 -5.49 -6.65
CA GLY A 4 8.54 -6.59 -6.18
C GLY A 4 7.78 -7.89 -6.02
N GLY A 5 6.47 -7.85 -5.85
CA GLY A 5 5.68 -9.05 -5.68
C GLY A 5 4.22 -8.79 -5.37
N ILE A 6 3.46 -9.87 -5.41
CA ILE A 6 2.04 -9.88 -5.06
C ILE A 6 1.82 -11.07 -4.12
N LYS A 7 1.21 -10.82 -2.96
CA LYS A 7 0.73 -11.90 -2.09
C LYS A 7 -0.77 -11.98 -2.25
N LYS A 8 -1.27 -13.11 -2.72
CA LYS A 8 -2.70 -13.29 -2.99
C LYS A 8 -3.52 -13.61 -1.75
N THR A 9 -2.87 -14.04 -0.66
CA THR A 9 -3.51 -14.31 0.63
C THR A 9 -2.58 -13.79 1.73
N ASP A 10 -2.78 -12.56 2.15
CA ASP A 10 -1.93 -11.89 3.15
C ASP A 10 -2.78 -11.49 4.35
N ILE A 11 -2.32 -11.83 5.55
CA ILE A 11 -2.98 -11.46 6.80
C ILE A 11 -2.18 -10.48 7.64
N ALA A 12 -0.98 -10.11 7.17
CA ALA A 12 -0.05 -9.29 7.95
C ALA A 12 -0.20 -7.78 7.69
N ASN A 13 -0.72 -7.39 6.54
CA ASN A 13 -0.70 -6.01 6.07
C ASN A 13 -2.11 -5.43 5.91
N GLY A 14 -2.88 -5.47 6.97
CA GLY A 14 -4.22 -4.94 7.00
C GLY A 14 -5.21 -5.94 7.58
N LEU A 15 -6.42 -5.46 7.82
CA LEU A 15 -7.45 -6.25 8.47
C LEU A 15 -8.03 -7.30 7.52
N GLY A 16 -8.17 -8.52 7.98
CA GLY A 16 -8.72 -9.64 7.21
C GLY A 16 -7.70 -10.28 6.29
N VAL A 17 -8.17 -11.16 5.41
CA VAL A 17 -7.33 -11.77 4.37
C VAL A 17 -7.35 -10.85 3.15
N ARG A 18 -6.17 -10.53 2.64
CA ARG A 18 -6.03 -9.48 1.62
C ARG A 18 -5.13 -9.91 0.48
N VAL A 19 -5.27 -9.23 -0.65
CA VAL A 19 -4.25 -9.26 -1.70
C VAL A 19 -3.33 -8.08 -1.42
N SER A 20 -2.02 -8.31 -1.40
CA SER A 20 -1.02 -7.27 -1.13
C SER A 20 -0.10 -7.09 -2.32
N LEU A 21 0.05 -5.84 -2.77
CA LEU A 21 0.93 -5.44 -3.86
C LEU A 21 2.12 -4.69 -3.27
N PHE A 22 3.33 -5.17 -3.58
CA PHE A 22 4.58 -4.58 -3.09
C PHE A 22 5.22 -3.78 -4.22
N VAL A 23 5.01 -2.47 -4.23
CA VAL A 23 5.54 -1.59 -5.27
C VAL A 23 7.02 -1.30 -5.06
N SER A 24 7.72 -0.90 -6.13
CA SER A 24 9.14 -0.55 -6.09
C SER A 24 9.32 0.96 -6.15
N GLY A 25 10.34 1.47 -5.45
CA GLY A 25 10.69 2.88 -5.42
C GLY A 25 10.30 3.55 -4.11
N CYS A 26 11.30 4.01 -3.38
CA CYS A 26 11.09 4.70 -2.12
C CYS A 26 12.27 5.64 -1.85
N ARG A 27 11.99 6.92 -1.65
CA ARG A 27 13.04 7.91 -1.34
C ARG A 27 13.30 8.07 0.15
N ASN A 28 12.48 7.43 0.99
CA ASN A 28 12.63 7.53 2.44
C ASN A 28 13.87 6.82 2.97
N HIS A 29 14.25 5.69 2.38
CA HIS A 29 15.45 4.91 2.74
C HIS A 29 15.59 4.73 4.27
N CYS A 30 14.52 4.28 4.92
CA CYS A 30 14.52 4.14 6.38
C CYS A 30 15.55 3.13 6.85
N ALA A 31 16.36 3.50 7.84
CA ALA A 31 17.32 2.59 8.45
C ALA A 31 16.57 1.38 9.05
N GLY A 32 17.06 0.17 8.79
CA GLY A 32 16.43 -1.04 9.28
C GLY A 32 15.16 -1.44 8.54
N CYS A 33 14.86 -0.80 7.41
CA CYS A 33 13.70 -1.13 6.59
C CYS A 33 13.64 -2.63 6.28
N PHE A 34 12.43 -3.21 6.33
CA PHE A 34 12.24 -4.64 6.10
C PHE A 34 12.49 -5.05 4.65
N GLN A 35 12.38 -4.12 3.70
CA GLN A 35 12.51 -4.41 2.26
C GLN A 35 13.35 -3.35 1.56
N PRO A 36 14.66 -3.23 1.90
CA PRO A 36 15.50 -2.20 1.29
C PRO A 36 15.67 -2.35 -0.22
N GLU A 37 15.51 -3.54 -0.77
CA GLU A 37 15.55 -3.76 -2.22
C GLU A 37 14.46 -2.99 -2.94
N THR A 38 13.35 -2.68 -2.28
CA THR A 38 12.25 -1.91 -2.87
C THR A 38 12.52 -0.41 -2.93
N TRP A 39 13.68 0.06 -2.46
CA TRP A 39 14.07 1.47 -2.62
C TRP A 39 14.32 1.80 -4.09
N ASP A 40 14.80 0.82 -4.87
CA ASP A 40 15.12 0.98 -6.29
C ASP A 40 13.83 0.93 -7.12
N PHE A 41 13.55 2.02 -7.84
CA PHE A 41 12.37 2.13 -8.70
C PHE A 41 12.35 1.10 -9.83
N GLU A 42 13.51 0.55 -10.18
CA GLU A 42 13.63 -0.46 -11.24
C GLU A 42 13.56 -1.89 -10.71
N TYR A 43 13.45 -2.07 -9.39
CA TYR A 43 13.41 -3.40 -8.79
C TYR A 43 12.16 -4.16 -9.19
N GLY A 44 12.30 -5.46 -9.46
CA GLY A 44 11.18 -6.36 -9.71
C GLY A 44 10.68 -6.34 -11.14
N GLN A 45 9.38 -6.50 -11.28
CA GLN A 45 8.73 -6.63 -12.57
C GLN A 45 7.95 -5.37 -12.93
N ARG A 46 7.73 -5.16 -14.23
CA ARG A 46 6.94 -4.02 -14.69
C ARG A 46 5.46 -4.24 -14.38
N PHE A 47 4.82 -3.21 -13.84
CA PHE A 47 3.39 -3.21 -13.56
C PHE A 47 2.62 -2.91 -14.85
N THR A 48 1.88 -3.90 -15.35
CA THR A 48 1.18 -3.82 -16.63
C THR A 48 -0.32 -4.04 -16.42
N LYS A 49 -1.08 -3.91 -17.51
CA LYS A 49 -2.52 -4.21 -17.46
C LYS A 49 -2.77 -5.66 -17.05
N GLU A 50 -1.92 -6.57 -17.50
CA GLU A 50 -2.00 -7.98 -17.11
C GLU A 50 -1.80 -8.16 -15.61
N THR A 51 -0.91 -7.36 -15.02
CA THR A 51 -0.71 -7.35 -13.57
C THR A 51 -1.97 -6.87 -12.85
N GLU A 52 -2.59 -5.81 -13.35
CA GLU A 52 -3.86 -5.32 -12.81
C GLU A 52 -4.94 -6.40 -12.85
N ASP A 53 -5.06 -7.08 -13.99
CA ASP A 53 -6.04 -8.16 -14.17
C ASP A 53 -5.81 -9.29 -13.18
N GLU A 54 -4.55 -9.66 -12.95
CA GLU A 54 -4.19 -10.69 -11.98
C GLU A 54 -4.63 -10.31 -10.57
N ILE A 55 -4.39 -9.08 -10.16
CA ILE A 55 -4.77 -8.60 -8.83
C ILE A 55 -6.28 -8.58 -8.69
N LEU A 56 -7.00 -8.05 -9.68
CA LEU A 56 -8.45 -7.98 -9.64
C LEU A 56 -9.07 -9.37 -9.54
N GLU A 57 -8.54 -10.33 -10.30
CA GLU A 57 -9.03 -11.71 -10.25
C GLU A 57 -8.79 -12.33 -8.87
N ALA A 58 -7.62 -12.07 -8.28
CA ALA A 58 -7.29 -12.58 -6.94
C ALA A 58 -8.17 -11.97 -5.84
N MET A 59 -8.70 -10.77 -6.07
CA MET A 59 -9.54 -10.06 -5.10
C MET A 59 -11.02 -10.48 -5.13
N LYS A 60 -11.46 -11.19 -6.16
CA LYS A 60 -12.89 -11.53 -6.35
C LYS A 60 -13.51 -12.41 -5.27
N PRO A 61 -12.81 -13.42 -4.71
CA PRO A 61 -13.44 -14.29 -3.71
C PRO A 61 -14.01 -13.49 -2.54
N LYS A 62 -15.16 -13.93 -2.03
CA LYS A 62 -15.86 -13.21 -0.95
C LYS A 62 -15.03 -13.10 0.33
N TRP A 63 -14.17 -14.08 0.58
CA TRP A 63 -13.32 -14.09 1.78
C TRP A 63 -12.13 -13.15 1.70
N ILE A 64 -11.85 -12.56 0.53
CA ILE A 64 -10.83 -11.52 0.41
C ILE A 64 -11.44 -10.19 0.83
N GLN A 65 -10.88 -9.58 1.88
CA GLN A 65 -11.38 -8.31 2.42
C GLN A 65 -11.08 -7.12 1.51
N GLY A 66 -9.91 -7.08 0.92
CA GLY A 66 -9.51 -5.96 0.09
C GLY A 66 -8.08 -6.04 -0.41
N LEU A 67 -7.54 -4.87 -0.78
CA LEU A 67 -6.22 -4.70 -1.36
C LEU A 67 -5.34 -3.88 -0.41
N SER A 68 -4.10 -4.32 -0.21
CA SER A 68 -3.09 -3.52 0.49
C SER A 68 -1.95 -3.18 -0.46
N ILE A 69 -1.49 -1.94 -0.44
CA ILE A 69 -0.41 -1.46 -1.30
C ILE A 69 0.71 -0.93 -0.41
N LEU A 70 1.88 -1.54 -0.56
CA LEU A 70 3.05 -1.22 0.26
C LEU A 70 4.31 -1.60 -0.53
N GLY A 71 5.42 -1.82 0.16
CA GLY A 71 6.68 -2.23 -0.46
C GLY A 71 7.68 -1.11 -0.34
N GLY A 72 7.98 -0.44 -1.47
CA GLY A 72 8.58 0.88 -1.52
C GLY A 72 7.55 1.89 -1.04
N ASP A 73 7.37 2.98 -1.73
CA ASP A 73 6.36 3.96 -1.31
C ASP A 73 5.37 4.25 -2.43
N PRO A 74 4.10 3.84 -2.26
CA PRO A 74 3.06 4.12 -3.27
C PRO A 74 2.79 5.61 -3.50
N ILE A 75 3.18 6.47 -2.55
CA ILE A 75 2.96 7.92 -2.65
C ILE A 75 4.00 8.60 -3.55
N GLU A 76 5.12 7.95 -3.83
CA GLU A 76 6.09 8.52 -4.78
C GLU A 76 5.38 8.88 -6.09
N PRO A 77 5.65 10.07 -6.66
CA PRO A 77 4.89 10.54 -7.85
C PRO A 77 4.84 9.54 -9.00
N GLU A 78 5.94 8.86 -9.27
CA GLU A 78 6.02 7.87 -10.33
C GLU A 78 5.06 6.71 -10.07
N ASN A 79 4.96 6.30 -8.80
CA ASN A 79 4.07 5.20 -8.41
C ASN A 79 2.61 5.65 -8.41
N GLN A 80 2.31 6.86 -7.96
CA GLN A 80 0.96 7.39 -8.00
C GLN A 80 0.42 7.44 -9.43
N GLN A 81 1.24 7.82 -10.41
CA GLN A 81 0.83 7.88 -11.81
C GLN A 81 0.30 6.53 -12.31
N ALA A 82 0.95 5.45 -11.92
CA ALA A 82 0.53 4.11 -12.33
C ALA A 82 -0.64 3.59 -11.50
N LEU A 83 -0.64 3.89 -10.20
CA LEU A 83 -1.63 3.35 -9.27
C LEU A 83 -2.99 4.04 -9.38
N LEU A 84 -3.03 5.33 -9.68
CA LEU A 84 -4.28 6.07 -9.68
C LEU A 84 -5.34 5.48 -10.63
N PRO A 85 -5.02 5.21 -11.92
CA PRO A 85 -5.98 4.56 -12.80
C PRO A 85 -6.37 3.16 -12.31
N PHE A 86 -5.42 2.44 -11.75
CA PHE A 86 -5.66 1.10 -11.23
C PHE A 86 -6.65 1.13 -10.05
N LEU A 87 -6.47 2.05 -9.10
CA LEU A 87 -7.38 2.15 -7.96
C LEU A 87 -8.77 2.59 -8.37
N ARG A 88 -8.88 3.46 -9.37
CA ARG A 88 -10.19 3.81 -9.96
C ARG A 88 -10.87 2.56 -10.49
N ARG A 89 -10.12 1.72 -11.19
CA ARG A 89 -10.62 0.46 -11.73
C ARG A 89 -11.07 -0.49 -10.61
N VAL A 90 -10.27 -0.61 -9.55
CA VAL A 90 -10.62 -1.46 -8.40
C VAL A 90 -11.95 -1.01 -7.78
N LYS A 91 -12.12 0.28 -7.55
CA LYS A 91 -13.34 0.80 -6.94
C LYS A 91 -14.55 0.64 -7.86
N ALA A 92 -14.35 0.73 -9.19
CA ALA A 92 -15.44 0.55 -10.15
C ALA A 92 -15.88 -0.91 -10.25
N GLU A 93 -14.92 -1.83 -10.30
CA GLU A 93 -15.20 -3.26 -10.51
C GLU A 93 -15.50 -4.01 -9.21
N LEU A 94 -14.88 -3.60 -8.09
CA LEU A 94 -14.98 -4.27 -6.80
C LEU A 94 -15.28 -3.25 -5.68
N PRO A 95 -16.43 -2.57 -5.73
CA PRO A 95 -16.71 -1.46 -4.80
C PRO A 95 -16.81 -1.88 -3.32
N HIS A 96 -16.97 -3.16 -3.04
CA HIS A 96 -17.09 -3.67 -1.66
C HIS A 96 -15.72 -3.99 -1.04
N LYS A 97 -14.64 -3.95 -1.83
CA LYS A 97 -13.31 -4.25 -1.32
C LYS A 97 -12.65 -2.96 -0.83
N ASP A 98 -12.10 -2.99 0.37
CA ASP A 98 -11.40 -1.81 0.88
C ASP A 98 -9.95 -1.77 0.40
N ILE A 99 -9.34 -0.59 0.50
CA ILE A 99 -7.96 -0.37 0.06
C ILE A 99 -7.19 0.21 1.24
N TRP A 100 -6.11 -0.48 1.62
CA TRP A 100 -5.12 0.00 2.59
C TRP A 100 -3.87 0.43 1.82
N LEU A 101 -3.26 1.52 2.25
CA LEU A 101 -2.04 2.03 1.62
C LEU A 101 -1.04 2.40 2.71
N TYR A 102 0.21 1.97 2.51
CA TYR A 102 1.30 2.25 3.43
C TYR A 102 2.22 3.28 2.81
N SER A 103 2.63 4.29 3.59
CA SER A 103 3.57 5.30 3.15
C SER A 103 4.52 5.67 4.28
N GLY A 104 5.76 5.97 3.91
CA GLY A 104 6.74 6.53 4.85
C GLY A 104 6.51 8.02 5.12
N TYR A 105 5.69 8.68 4.33
CA TYR A 105 5.33 10.08 4.57
C TYR A 105 4.23 10.17 5.62
N MET A 106 4.23 11.28 6.38
CA MET A 106 3.14 11.54 7.33
C MET A 106 1.91 12.03 6.57
N TYR A 107 0.73 11.70 7.08
CA TYR A 107 -0.53 12.11 6.46
C TYR A 107 -0.57 13.62 6.17
N GLU A 108 -0.09 14.43 7.12
CA GLU A 108 -0.08 15.88 6.99
C GLU A 108 0.75 16.37 5.80
N GLN A 109 1.72 15.58 5.36
CA GLN A 109 2.55 15.90 4.19
C GLN A 109 1.88 15.52 2.87
N ILE A 110 0.95 14.57 2.88
CA ILE A 110 0.39 13.96 1.67
C ILE A 110 -1.13 14.05 1.59
N LYS A 111 -1.76 14.79 2.50
CA LYS A 111 -3.24 14.84 2.61
C LYS A 111 -3.93 15.28 1.32
N ASP A 112 -3.25 16.01 0.45
CA ASP A 112 -3.81 16.48 -0.81
C ASP A 112 -3.49 15.56 -2.00
N ALA A 113 -2.83 14.42 -1.77
CA ALA A 113 -2.51 13.48 -2.83
C ALA A 113 -3.79 12.87 -3.42
N PRO A 114 -4.01 12.96 -4.75
CA PRO A 114 -5.24 12.45 -5.36
C PRO A 114 -5.53 10.98 -5.11
N ILE A 115 -4.49 10.16 -4.94
CA ILE A 115 -4.64 8.73 -4.71
C ILE A 115 -5.41 8.44 -3.41
N LEU A 116 -5.33 9.33 -2.41
CA LEU A 116 -5.96 9.10 -1.11
C LEU A 116 -7.49 9.10 -1.19
N GLU A 117 -8.08 9.64 -2.26
CA GLU A 117 -9.54 9.54 -2.47
C GLU A 117 -10.01 8.10 -2.59
N TYR A 118 -9.14 7.22 -3.05
CA TYR A 118 -9.46 5.80 -3.28
C TYR A 118 -8.99 4.91 -2.15
N VAL A 119 -8.37 5.47 -1.12
CA VAL A 119 -7.79 4.73 0.00
C VAL A 119 -8.72 4.81 1.21
N ASP A 120 -9.01 3.68 1.79
CA ASP A 120 -9.88 3.61 2.98
C ASP A 120 -9.08 3.74 4.26
N VAL A 121 -7.89 3.14 4.31
CA VAL A 121 -7.01 3.19 5.49
C VAL A 121 -5.59 3.50 5.05
N LEU A 122 -4.99 4.51 5.66
CA LEU A 122 -3.58 4.87 5.45
C LEU A 122 -2.78 4.48 6.68
N VAL A 123 -1.68 3.74 6.46
CA VAL A 123 -0.68 3.51 7.51
C VAL A 123 0.48 4.43 7.18
N ASP A 124 0.69 5.46 8.00
CA ASP A 124 1.62 6.54 7.67
C ASP A 124 2.85 6.58 8.58
N GLY A 125 3.86 7.29 8.10
CA GLY A 125 5.06 7.57 8.85
C GLY A 125 6.23 6.66 8.49
N PRO A 126 7.47 7.19 8.58
CA PRO A 126 8.64 6.40 8.26
C PRO A 126 8.85 5.28 9.28
N PHE A 127 9.48 4.19 8.85
CA PHE A 127 9.90 3.16 9.78
C PHE A 127 11.04 3.71 10.64
N VAL A 128 10.87 3.71 11.94
CA VAL A 128 11.88 4.17 12.90
C VAL A 128 12.40 2.95 13.66
N GLU A 129 13.65 2.57 13.41
CA GLU A 129 14.23 1.35 13.97
C GLU A 129 14.20 1.35 15.51
N ALA A 130 14.44 2.49 16.14
CA ALA A 130 14.42 2.63 17.60
C ALA A 130 13.02 2.39 18.20
N GLU A 131 11.97 2.50 17.39
CA GLU A 131 10.59 2.25 17.83
C GLU A 131 10.01 0.96 17.25
N ARG A 132 10.87 0.13 16.65
CA ARG A 132 10.48 -1.16 16.12
C ARG A 132 9.84 -2.02 17.19
N ASP A 133 8.69 -2.62 16.85
CA ASP A 133 7.96 -3.49 17.76
C ASP A 133 7.20 -4.54 16.95
N VAL A 134 7.67 -5.78 17.00
CA VAL A 134 7.08 -6.87 16.20
C VAL A 134 5.70 -7.30 16.71
N SER A 135 5.29 -6.85 17.89
CA SER A 135 3.96 -7.15 18.43
C SER A 135 2.87 -6.22 17.88
N LEU A 136 3.24 -5.14 17.17
CA LEU A 136 2.27 -4.20 16.62
C LEU A 136 1.49 -4.83 15.46
N ALA A 137 0.18 -4.57 15.44
CA ALA A 137 -0.65 -5.00 14.31
C ALA A 137 -0.42 -4.06 13.11
N PHE A 138 -0.14 -4.65 11.95
CA PHE A 138 -0.13 -3.99 10.63
C PHE A 138 0.87 -2.85 10.44
N ARG A 139 1.83 -2.68 11.33
CA ARG A 139 2.87 -1.65 11.20
C ARG A 139 4.17 -2.12 11.84
N GLY A 140 5.28 -1.49 11.44
CA GLY A 140 6.60 -1.92 11.87
C GLY A 140 7.17 -1.20 13.07
N SER A 141 6.75 0.05 13.33
CA SER A 141 7.26 0.85 14.44
C SER A 141 6.13 1.65 15.10
N ARG A 142 6.32 1.99 16.38
CA ARG A 142 5.27 2.61 17.20
C ARG A 142 4.83 3.98 16.72
N ASN A 143 5.71 4.71 16.04
CA ASN A 143 5.41 6.05 15.51
C ASN A 143 4.42 6.00 14.34
N GLN A 144 4.30 4.87 13.66
CA GLN A 144 3.40 4.72 12.51
C GLN A 144 1.95 4.67 12.98
N ARG A 145 1.06 5.32 12.23
CA ARG A 145 -0.36 5.43 12.59
C ARG A 145 -1.22 4.67 11.59
N ILE A 146 -2.31 4.11 12.09
CA ILE A 146 -3.34 3.50 11.24
C ILE A 146 -4.50 4.49 11.19
N ILE A 147 -4.70 5.13 10.04
CA ILE A 147 -5.66 6.22 9.88
C ILE A 147 -6.81 5.79 8.99
N ASN A 148 -8.03 5.83 9.52
CA ASN A 148 -9.22 5.57 8.73
C ASN A 148 -9.63 6.86 8.01
N LEU A 149 -9.35 6.93 6.71
CA LEU A 149 -9.55 8.16 5.93
C LEU A 149 -11.03 8.52 5.76
N HIS A 150 -11.91 7.54 5.78
CA HIS A 150 -13.34 7.83 5.67
C HIS A 150 -13.88 8.56 6.90
N LYS A 151 -13.41 8.18 8.09
CA LYS A 151 -13.76 8.90 9.32
C LYS A 151 -13.18 10.31 9.33
N GLU A 152 -11.96 10.48 8.79
CA GLU A 152 -11.31 11.79 8.72
C GLU A 152 -12.04 12.74 7.77
N LYS A 153 -12.74 12.22 6.76
CA LYS A 153 -13.46 13.01 5.77
C LYS A 153 -14.84 13.44 6.26
N ASN A 154 -15.36 12.80 7.27
CA ASN A 154 -16.66 13.10 7.85
C ASN A 154 -16.50 14.01 9.07
#